data_80f7de98e61fff4d54e89dcd6f9dec3b
#
_entry.id   80f7de98e61fff4d54e89dcd6f9dec3b
#
_cell.length_a   1.000
_cell.length_b   1.000
_cell.length_c   1.000
_cell.angle_alpha   90.00
_cell.angle_beta   90.00
_cell.angle_gamma   90.00
#
_symmetry.space_group_name_H-M   'P 1'
#
loop_
_entity.id
_entity.type
_entity.pdbx_description
1 polymer ?
#
loop_
_entity_poly.entity_id
_entity_poly.type
_entity_poly.pdbx_seq_one_letter_code
_entity_poly.pdbx_strand_id
1 'polypeptide(L)'
;MTRSPNKLIPADFTPVPSLAVATEVTAVIDFASGLDAVALFVAAEGDLPDAIGLDRDALAAAGFSAEPGTSLVVAQAGHPLVLVGVGKPEELDAAKLRDAAAAAARATAKKGGRIGIEAPALGLAADEVGQLLTEGALLARYRYSILKAEAGQVPLAELQLKVAGADASELAKGIATAQVSVRATAIARDLANTPPGHLTATDLADVAVELGAEYGFEVESFDKAQLIEMGCGGILGVNAGSAEEPRLILLTYTPSGDPAGHLGLVGKGIMYDSGGISLKPSDPMHLLMKMDMGGAAAVVGAFTALRDLGVPAAVSGWLCCTDNMPSGSAYKLGDVLTCRNGKTVEVKNTDAEGRLALMDGLALAVEAGVDAIVDIATLTGAALMALGKSRAAVLGNNQGMVDQVVAASEITDEPVWQLPLEKKYRKQLDSDIADISNLGGPHAGATTAALFLDEFVGGIPWAHVDIAGTMSSDADDSWRSAGATGYGARLLANVALGFSA
;
A
#
# COMPACT_ATOMS: atom_id res chain seq x y z
N MET A 1 12.76 -0.38 22.11
CA MET A 1 12.99 -1.53 21.21
C MET A 1 13.95 -2.52 21.84
N THR A 2 13.49 -3.70 22.23
CA THR A 2 14.34 -4.83 22.67
C THR A 2 14.82 -5.60 21.44
N ARG A 3 15.88 -5.09 20.80
CA ARG A 3 16.46 -5.70 19.61
C ARG A 3 17.22 -6.99 19.95
N SER A 4 17.15 -7.99 19.08
CA SER A 4 17.94 -9.20 19.23
C SER A 4 19.43 -8.84 19.39
N PRO A 5 20.13 -9.34 20.43
CA PRO A 5 21.51 -8.97 20.70
C PRO A 5 22.50 -9.41 19.61
N ASN A 6 22.07 -10.23 18.66
CA ASN A 6 22.88 -10.72 17.56
C ASN A 6 22.77 -9.85 16.29
N LYS A 7 21.96 -8.79 16.30
CA LYS A 7 21.75 -7.89 15.16
C LYS A 7 22.43 -6.55 15.42
N LEU A 8 23.39 -6.18 14.57
CA LEU A 8 24.04 -4.86 14.61
C LEU A 8 23.19 -3.87 13.78
N ILE A 9 22.17 -3.31 14.42
CA ILE A 9 21.33 -2.27 13.82
C ILE A 9 21.82 -0.92 14.33
N PRO A 10 22.06 0.09 13.44
CA PRO A 10 22.43 1.44 13.88
C PRO A 10 21.43 2.01 14.89
N ALA A 11 21.93 2.73 15.88
CA ALA A 11 21.07 3.27 16.95
C ALA A 11 20.07 4.31 16.47
N ASP A 12 20.39 4.98 15.36
CA ASP A 12 19.58 6.00 14.68
C ASP A 12 18.70 5.42 13.55
N PHE A 13 18.69 4.10 13.40
CA PHE A 13 17.84 3.46 12.40
C PHE A 13 16.35 3.60 12.77
N THR A 14 15.56 4.05 11.80
CA THR A 14 14.09 4.07 11.87
C THR A 14 13.50 3.21 10.75
N PRO A 15 12.47 2.37 11.03
CA PRO A 15 11.74 1.65 10.00
C PRO A 15 10.87 2.54 9.10
N VAL A 16 10.65 3.80 9.48
CA VAL A 16 9.80 4.77 8.75
C VAL A 16 10.57 6.04 8.38
N PRO A 17 11.68 5.93 7.59
CA PRO A 17 12.55 7.05 7.27
C PRO A 17 11.87 8.17 6.47
N SER A 18 10.79 7.88 5.76
CA SER A 18 10.05 8.87 4.98
C SER A 18 9.44 9.99 5.84
N LEU A 19 9.18 9.76 7.12
CA LEU A 19 8.66 10.78 8.04
C LEU A 19 9.64 11.92 8.30
N ALA A 20 10.94 11.69 8.11
CA ALA A 20 11.97 12.72 8.22
C ALA A 20 12.09 13.58 6.94
N VAL A 21 11.40 13.23 5.85
CA VAL A 21 11.45 13.96 4.58
C VAL A 21 10.23 14.86 4.47
N ALA A 22 10.44 16.16 4.72
CA ALA A 22 9.41 17.17 4.53
C ALA A 22 9.59 17.83 3.15
N THR A 23 8.54 17.82 2.33
CA THR A 23 8.46 18.59 1.08
C THR A 23 7.45 19.71 1.26
N GLU A 24 7.88 20.96 1.07
CA GLU A 24 6.96 22.08 1.00
C GLU A 24 6.24 22.05 -0.36
N VAL A 25 4.91 22.03 -0.35
CA VAL A 25 4.10 22.06 -1.57
C VAL A 25 3.18 23.27 -1.52
N THR A 26 3.25 24.13 -2.56
CA THR A 26 2.48 25.36 -2.60
C THR A 26 1.81 25.56 -3.96
N ALA A 27 0.57 26.09 -3.94
CA ALA A 27 -0.10 26.62 -5.11
C ALA A 27 0.37 28.06 -5.33
N VAL A 28 0.81 28.39 -6.56
CA VAL A 28 1.36 29.70 -6.88
C VAL A 28 0.73 30.29 -8.15
N ILE A 29 0.68 31.62 -8.23
CA ILE A 29 0.31 32.35 -9.46
C ILE A 29 1.56 32.50 -10.35
N ASP A 30 2.71 32.79 -9.72
CA ASP A 30 4.00 32.91 -10.38
C ASP A 30 5.05 32.15 -9.59
N PHE A 31 5.96 31.49 -10.29
CA PHE A 31 7.03 30.74 -9.65
C PHE A 31 8.01 31.65 -8.91
N ALA A 32 8.45 31.20 -7.76
CA ALA A 32 9.54 31.85 -7.04
C ALA A 32 10.85 31.75 -7.84
N SER A 33 11.76 32.68 -7.61
CA SER A 33 13.12 32.61 -8.13
C SER A 33 13.92 31.46 -7.48
N GLY A 34 14.83 30.86 -8.25
CA GLY A 34 15.76 29.86 -7.70
C GLY A 34 15.19 28.43 -7.67
N LEU A 35 14.19 28.12 -8.49
CA LEU A 35 13.82 26.74 -8.79
C LEU A 35 14.94 26.06 -9.59
N ASP A 36 15.17 24.78 -9.31
CA ASP A 36 16.16 23.96 -10.04
C ASP A 36 15.64 23.54 -11.42
N ALA A 37 14.32 23.45 -11.59
CA ALA A 37 13.66 23.14 -12.87
C ALA A 37 12.18 23.55 -12.81
N VAL A 38 11.60 23.79 -14.00
CA VAL A 38 10.15 23.93 -14.18
C VAL A 38 9.67 22.89 -15.19
N ALA A 39 8.67 22.11 -14.83
CA ALA A 39 8.02 21.17 -15.71
C ALA A 39 6.82 21.82 -16.38
N LEU A 40 6.72 21.67 -17.71
CA LEU A 40 5.59 22.12 -18.53
C LEU A 40 4.89 20.90 -19.12
N PHE A 41 3.58 20.83 -18.96
CA PHE A 41 2.77 19.79 -19.57
C PHE A 41 2.47 20.14 -21.02
N VAL A 42 2.77 19.23 -21.92
CA VAL A 42 2.68 19.42 -23.37
C VAL A 42 1.71 18.40 -23.95
N ALA A 43 0.61 18.88 -24.50
CA ALA A 43 -0.34 18.04 -25.22
C ALA A 43 0.20 17.62 -26.59
N ALA A 44 -0.25 16.47 -27.10
CA ALA A 44 0.14 15.98 -28.43
C ALA A 44 -0.32 16.89 -29.56
N GLU A 45 -1.39 17.65 -29.35
CA GLU A 45 -2.00 18.57 -30.32
C GLU A 45 -2.20 19.97 -29.70
N GLY A 46 -2.48 20.99 -30.53
CA GLY A 46 -2.69 22.37 -30.10
C GLY A 46 -1.40 23.19 -30.00
N ASP A 47 -1.51 24.39 -29.45
CA ASP A 47 -0.40 25.33 -29.33
C ASP A 47 0.59 24.89 -28.23
N LEU A 48 1.86 25.16 -28.48
CA LEU A 48 2.91 24.94 -27.49
C LEU A 48 3.03 26.18 -26.57
N PRO A 49 3.31 26.00 -25.28
CA PRO A 49 3.66 27.13 -24.42
C PRO A 49 4.84 27.93 -24.97
N ASP A 50 4.71 29.27 -25.06
CA ASP A 50 5.76 30.17 -25.59
C ASP A 50 7.12 30.02 -24.92
N ALA A 51 7.09 29.65 -23.64
CA ALA A 51 8.31 29.40 -22.82
C ALA A 51 9.22 28.29 -23.37
N ILE A 52 8.69 27.40 -24.23
CA ILE A 52 9.46 26.30 -24.82
C ILE A 52 10.46 26.82 -25.86
N GLY A 53 10.08 27.81 -26.64
CA GLY A 53 10.92 28.42 -27.67
C GLY A 53 11.32 27.47 -28.83
N LEU A 54 10.64 26.33 -28.97
CA LEU A 54 10.80 25.32 -30.01
C LEU A 54 9.44 25.01 -30.63
N ASP A 55 9.45 24.65 -31.90
CA ASP A 55 8.27 24.12 -32.58
C ASP A 55 8.14 22.61 -32.45
N ARG A 56 7.03 22.04 -32.92
CA ARG A 56 6.76 20.62 -32.84
C ARG A 56 7.75 19.75 -33.62
N ASP A 57 8.24 20.28 -34.77
CA ASP A 57 9.21 19.57 -35.59
C ASP A 57 10.55 19.48 -34.89
N ALA A 58 10.99 20.55 -34.22
CA ALA A 58 12.20 20.54 -33.39
C ALA A 58 12.08 19.61 -32.18
N LEU A 59 10.91 19.57 -31.52
CA LEU A 59 10.64 18.65 -30.42
C LEU A 59 10.67 17.20 -30.91
N ALA A 60 10.03 16.88 -32.03
CA ALA A 60 10.05 15.56 -32.64
C ALA A 60 11.48 15.12 -33.04
N ALA A 61 12.28 16.05 -33.61
CA ALA A 61 13.67 15.80 -33.93
C ALA A 61 14.54 15.52 -32.67
N ALA A 62 14.15 16.09 -31.51
CA ALA A 62 14.75 15.80 -30.20
C ALA A 62 14.23 14.50 -29.55
N GLY A 63 13.32 13.78 -30.22
CA GLY A 63 12.75 12.52 -29.74
C GLY A 63 11.56 12.68 -28.76
N PHE A 64 10.95 13.86 -28.73
CA PHE A 64 9.78 14.12 -27.86
C PHE A 64 8.49 14.11 -28.66
N SER A 65 7.61 13.16 -28.39
CA SER A 65 6.33 12.94 -29.07
C SER A 65 5.11 13.49 -28.32
N ALA A 66 5.31 14.00 -27.12
CA ALA A 66 4.25 14.38 -26.17
C ALA A 66 3.29 13.24 -25.77
N GLU A 67 3.67 11.98 -26.00
CA GLU A 67 2.95 10.82 -25.48
C GLU A 67 2.95 10.82 -23.94
N PRO A 68 1.90 10.31 -23.29
CA PRO A 68 1.79 10.30 -21.83
C PRO A 68 3.02 9.71 -21.15
N GLY A 69 3.52 10.40 -20.14
CA GLY A 69 4.68 9.97 -19.34
C GLY A 69 6.05 10.16 -19.99
N THR A 70 6.11 10.61 -21.27
CA THR A 70 7.40 10.98 -21.89
C THR A 70 7.91 12.30 -21.33
N SER A 71 9.24 12.45 -21.22
CA SER A 71 9.83 13.71 -20.77
C SER A 71 11.06 14.08 -21.58
N LEU A 72 11.28 15.39 -21.78
CA LEU A 72 12.46 15.96 -22.41
C LEU A 72 13.00 17.13 -21.55
N VAL A 73 14.25 17.08 -21.18
CA VAL A 73 14.90 18.21 -20.48
C VAL A 73 15.52 19.15 -21.49
N VAL A 74 15.03 20.39 -21.54
CA VAL A 74 15.52 21.46 -22.42
C VAL A 74 16.33 22.45 -21.58
N ALA A 75 17.63 22.56 -21.90
CA ALA A 75 18.48 23.55 -21.24
C ALA A 75 18.17 24.96 -21.72
N GLN A 76 17.98 25.88 -20.79
CA GLN A 76 17.82 27.30 -21.09
C GLN A 76 18.44 28.17 -19.98
N ALA A 77 18.49 29.49 -20.21
CA ALA A 77 19.01 30.44 -19.23
C ALA A 77 18.07 30.49 -18.00
N GLY A 78 18.63 30.48 -16.81
CA GLY A 78 17.90 30.52 -15.54
C GLY A 78 17.71 29.13 -14.94
N HIS A 79 16.78 28.35 -15.43
CA HIS A 79 16.53 26.96 -15.01
C HIS A 79 16.12 26.11 -16.22
N PRO A 80 16.46 24.81 -16.24
CA PRO A 80 16.01 23.92 -17.30
C PRO A 80 14.50 23.76 -17.29
N LEU A 81 13.91 23.63 -18.47
CA LEU A 81 12.54 23.17 -18.62
C LEU A 81 12.50 21.65 -18.74
N VAL A 82 11.51 21.06 -18.13
CA VAL A 82 11.18 19.65 -18.29
C VAL A 82 9.84 19.59 -19.03
N LEU A 83 9.88 19.26 -20.30
CA LEU A 83 8.66 19.02 -21.07
C LEU A 83 8.13 17.64 -20.72
N VAL A 84 6.83 17.55 -20.40
CA VAL A 84 6.19 16.28 -20.07
C VAL A 84 4.99 16.09 -20.97
N GLY A 85 4.98 14.97 -21.70
CA GLY A 85 3.88 14.60 -22.56
C GLY A 85 2.65 14.18 -21.76
N VAL A 86 1.49 14.73 -22.14
CA VAL A 86 0.19 14.38 -21.55
C VAL A 86 -0.78 13.74 -22.54
N GLY A 87 -0.32 13.50 -23.78
CA GLY A 87 -1.16 12.93 -24.83
C GLY A 87 -2.19 13.92 -25.35
N LYS A 88 -3.32 13.41 -25.83
CA LYS A 88 -4.42 14.24 -26.31
C LYS A 88 -5.23 14.80 -25.14
N PRO A 89 -5.61 16.09 -25.20
CA PRO A 89 -6.36 16.74 -24.12
C PRO A 89 -7.66 16.00 -23.75
N GLU A 90 -8.39 15.47 -24.72
CA GLU A 90 -9.66 14.76 -24.53
C GLU A 90 -9.49 13.36 -23.91
N GLU A 91 -8.28 12.83 -23.87
CA GLU A 91 -7.96 11.54 -23.27
C GLU A 91 -7.30 11.69 -21.89
N LEU A 92 -7.07 12.93 -21.42
CA LEU A 92 -6.44 13.19 -20.14
C LEU A 92 -7.43 12.89 -19.00
N ASP A 93 -7.03 11.98 -18.13
CA ASP A 93 -7.76 11.54 -16.95
C ASP A 93 -6.90 11.71 -15.67
N ALA A 94 -7.48 11.39 -14.52
CA ALA A 94 -6.82 11.50 -13.23
C ALA A 94 -5.51 10.69 -13.15
N ALA A 95 -5.50 9.46 -13.70
CA ALA A 95 -4.33 8.60 -13.69
C ALA A 95 -3.20 9.20 -14.54
N LYS A 96 -3.49 9.64 -15.77
CA LYS A 96 -2.51 10.28 -16.67
C LYS A 96 -1.95 11.57 -16.09
N LEU A 97 -2.78 12.34 -15.39
CA LEU A 97 -2.32 13.58 -14.73
C LEU A 97 -1.34 13.27 -13.58
N ARG A 98 -1.63 12.25 -12.78
CA ARG A 98 -0.73 11.76 -11.73
C ARG A 98 0.59 11.25 -12.34
N ASP A 99 0.51 10.52 -13.47
CA ASP A 99 1.67 10.01 -14.19
C ASP A 99 2.53 11.13 -14.78
N ALA A 100 1.92 12.19 -15.30
CA ALA A 100 2.65 13.35 -15.82
C ALA A 100 3.44 14.05 -14.69
N ALA A 101 2.83 14.24 -13.52
CA ALA A 101 3.52 14.81 -12.37
C ALA A 101 4.66 13.89 -11.87
N ALA A 102 4.47 12.58 -11.91
CA ALA A 102 5.50 11.60 -11.61
C ALA A 102 6.68 11.69 -12.60
N ALA A 103 6.40 11.80 -13.91
CA ALA A 103 7.42 11.95 -14.94
C ALA A 103 8.24 13.23 -14.73
N ALA A 104 7.58 14.36 -14.43
CA ALA A 104 8.22 15.64 -14.10
C ALA A 104 9.20 15.48 -12.92
N ALA A 105 8.73 14.87 -11.84
CA ALA A 105 9.50 14.67 -10.63
C ALA A 105 10.70 13.73 -10.86
N ARG A 106 10.53 12.66 -11.63
CA ARG A 106 11.62 11.71 -11.96
C ARG A 106 12.69 12.34 -12.85
N ALA A 107 12.28 13.10 -13.88
CA ALA A 107 13.21 13.78 -14.78
C ALA A 107 14.19 14.72 -14.04
N THR A 108 13.77 15.24 -12.88
CA THR A 108 14.57 16.16 -12.05
C THR A 108 15.28 15.47 -10.88
N ALA A 109 15.10 14.17 -10.64
CA ALA A 109 15.46 13.48 -9.41
C ALA A 109 16.98 13.57 -9.05
N LYS A 110 17.87 13.71 -10.04
CA LYS A 110 19.33 13.76 -9.80
C LYS A 110 19.85 15.15 -9.42
N LYS A 111 19.09 16.22 -9.73
CA LYS A 111 19.60 17.60 -9.60
C LYS A 111 18.59 18.59 -9.03
N GLY A 112 17.27 18.29 -9.13
CA GLY A 112 16.20 19.21 -8.73
C GLY A 112 15.67 18.89 -7.33
N GLY A 113 16.01 19.71 -6.36
CA GLY A 113 15.40 19.68 -5.02
C GLY A 113 14.22 20.67 -4.89
N ARG A 114 14.15 21.68 -5.78
CA ARG A 114 13.13 22.72 -5.82
C ARG A 114 12.56 22.79 -7.22
N ILE A 115 11.35 22.32 -7.45
CA ILE A 115 10.76 22.23 -8.79
C ILE A 115 9.40 22.94 -8.88
N GLY A 116 9.10 23.48 -10.06
CA GLY A 116 7.78 23.95 -10.42
C GLY A 116 7.10 22.99 -11.39
N ILE A 117 5.78 22.84 -11.30
CA ILE A 117 4.94 22.20 -12.32
C ILE A 117 3.95 23.23 -12.83
N GLU A 118 3.97 23.54 -14.10
CA GLU A 118 2.97 24.35 -14.79
C GLU A 118 2.07 23.47 -15.65
N ALA A 119 0.78 23.48 -15.33
CA ALA A 119 -0.24 22.74 -16.04
C ALA A 119 -1.23 23.71 -16.72
N PRO A 120 -1.74 23.38 -17.92
CA PRO A 120 -2.83 24.13 -18.55
C PRO A 120 -4.13 23.96 -17.75
N ALA A 121 -5.20 24.63 -18.17
CA ALA A 121 -6.54 24.37 -17.66
C ALA A 121 -6.95 22.92 -18.04
N LEU A 122 -7.37 22.12 -17.07
CA LEU A 122 -7.53 20.67 -17.23
C LEU A 122 -8.99 20.17 -17.23
N GLY A 123 -9.96 21.07 -17.01
CA GLY A 123 -11.38 20.69 -16.97
C GLY A 123 -11.78 19.84 -15.74
N LEU A 124 -10.85 19.60 -14.81
CA LEU A 124 -11.08 18.94 -13.52
C LEU A 124 -11.24 19.97 -12.40
N ALA A 125 -11.78 19.59 -11.27
CA ALA A 125 -11.86 20.44 -10.09
C ALA A 125 -10.45 20.81 -9.59
N ALA A 126 -10.27 22.04 -9.11
CA ALA A 126 -8.93 22.53 -8.76
C ALA A 126 -8.31 21.75 -7.58
N ASP A 127 -9.10 21.36 -6.60
CA ASP A 127 -8.68 20.50 -5.50
C ASP A 127 -8.23 19.11 -5.99
N GLU A 128 -8.98 18.50 -6.90
CA GLU A 128 -8.60 17.25 -7.53
C GLU A 128 -7.25 17.37 -8.27
N VAL A 129 -7.09 18.44 -9.08
CA VAL A 129 -5.81 18.72 -9.77
C VAL A 129 -4.66 18.88 -8.78
N GLY A 130 -4.85 19.66 -7.71
CA GLY A 130 -3.88 19.86 -6.65
C GLY A 130 -3.46 18.52 -6.00
N GLN A 131 -4.43 17.62 -5.75
CA GLN A 131 -4.18 16.30 -5.21
C GLN A 131 -3.37 15.44 -6.18
N LEU A 132 -3.80 15.31 -7.42
CA LEU A 132 -3.17 14.43 -8.41
C LEU A 132 -1.73 14.82 -8.72
N LEU A 133 -1.47 16.11 -8.90
CA LEU A 133 -0.12 16.62 -9.18
C LEU A 133 0.82 16.40 -8.00
N THR A 134 0.34 16.62 -6.79
CA THR A 134 1.13 16.42 -5.56
C THR A 134 1.41 14.95 -5.33
N GLU A 135 0.39 14.08 -5.42
CA GLU A 135 0.57 12.62 -5.28
C GLU A 135 1.58 12.08 -6.28
N GLY A 136 1.41 12.40 -7.58
CA GLY A 136 2.31 11.94 -8.63
C GLY A 136 3.76 12.32 -8.37
N ALA A 137 3.99 13.60 -8.06
CA ALA A 137 5.33 14.11 -7.82
C ALA A 137 5.98 13.51 -6.57
N LEU A 138 5.30 13.52 -5.43
CA LEU A 138 5.88 13.08 -4.16
C LEU A 138 6.07 11.56 -4.11
N LEU A 139 5.09 10.78 -4.60
CA LEU A 139 5.21 9.31 -4.64
C LEU A 139 6.33 8.84 -5.58
N ALA A 140 6.54 9.53 -6.70
CA ALA A 140 7.64 9.24 -7.63
C ALA A 140 9.03 9.58 -7.06
N ARG A 141 9.11 10.52 -6.11
CA ARG A 141 10.37 10.92 -5.45
C ARG A 141 10.67 10.09 -4.20
N TYR A 142 9.77 9.21 -3.78
CA TYR A 142 10.05 8.27 -2.72
C TYR A 142 11.22 7.34 -3.08
N ARG A 143 12.13 7.12 -2.11
CA ARG A 143 13.24 6.17 -2.24
C ARG A 143 13.60 5.59 -0.87
N TYR A 144 13.58 4.27 -0.76
CA TYR A 144 14.12 3.60 0.41
C TYR A 144 15.64 3.47 0.29
N SER A 145 16.38 4.25 1.04
CA SER A 145 17.85 4.31 0.94
C SER A 145 18.56 4.45 2.29
N ILE A 146 17.84 4.31 3.42
CA ILE A 146 18.38 4.54 4.76
C ILE A 146 19.60 3.64 5.10
N LEU A 147 19.70 2.49 4.45
CA LEU A 147 20.83 1.56 4.64
C LEU A 147 21.93 1.72 3.57
N LYS A 148 21.84 2.75 2.72
CA LYS A 148 22.86 3.06 1.71
C LYS A 148 23.72 4.24 2.14
N ALA A 149 25.00 4.22 1.76
CA ALA A 149 25.89 5.36 1.95
C ALA A 149 25.44 6.60 1.15
N GLU A 150 24.81 6.38 -0.02
CA GLU A 150 24.30 7.45 -0.87
C GLU A 150 22.87 7.14 -1.31
N ALA A 151 21.97 8.12 -1.22
CA ALA A 151 20.56 7.97 -1.59
C ALA A 151 20.34 7.81 -3.11
N GLY A 152 21.26 8.28 -3.94
CA GLY A 152 21.21 8.19 -5.39
C GLY A 152 20.27 9.21 -6.06
N GLN A 153 19.62 10.06 -5.28
CA GLN A 153 18.78 11.19 -5.73
C GLN A 153 18.82 12.33 -4.73
N VAL A 154 18.48 13.54 -5.20
CA VAL A 154 18.32 14.72 -4.34
C VAL A 154 16.90 14.67 -3.71
N PRO A 155 16.73 14.85 -2.41
CA PRO A 155 15.42 14.99 -1.80
C PRO A 155 14.63 16.15 -2.43
N LEU A 156 13.33 15.98 -2.62
CA LEU A 156 12.44 17.05 -3.07
C LEU A 156 12.09 17.91 -1.86
N ALA A 157 12.68 19.09 -1.79
CA ALA A 157 12.47 20.02 -0.69
C ALA A 157 11.27 20.95 -0.94
N GLU A 158 11.04 21.32 -2.22
CA GLU A 158 9.97 22.27 -2.59
C GLU A 158 9.33 21.86 -3.92
N LEU A 159 8.00 21.91 -3.95
CA LEU A 159 7.17 21.73 -5.14
C LEU A 159 6.22 22.91 -5.26
N GLN A 160 6.30 23.69 -6.34
CA GLN A 160 5.35 24.75 -6.66
C GLN A 160 4.41 24.32 -7.79
N LEU A 161 3.10 24.45 -7.58
CA LEU A 161 2.07 24.12 -8.57
C LEU A 161 1.43 25.40 -9.11
N LYS A 162 1.54 25.59 -10.42
CA LYS A 162 0.89 26.65 -11.18
C LYS A 162 -0.07 26.03 -12.19
N VAL A 163 -1.35 26.24 -12.01
CA VAL A 163 -2.39 25.67 -12.88
C VAL A 163 -3.21 26.79 -13.48
N ALA A 164 -3.28 26.86 -14.82
CA ALA A 164 -3.97 27.94 -15.52
C ALA A 164 -5.47 27.95 -15.18
N GLY A 165 -5.96 29.12 -14.74
CA GLY A 165 -7.37 29.32 -14.42
C GLY A 165 -7.88 28.65 -13.14
N ALA A 166 -7.03 27.96 -12.39
CA ALA A 166 -7.42 27.34 -11.12
C ALA A 166 -7.34 28.32 -9.95
N ASP A 167 -8.26 28.17 -9.01
CA ASP A 167 -8.21 28.89 -7.73
C ASP A 167 -7.12 28.30 -6.82
N ALA A 168 -6.20 29.15 -6.38
CA ALA A 168 -5.07 28.72 -5.56
C ALA A 168 -5.51 28.14 -4.20
N SER A 169 -6.62 28.58 -3.63
CA SER A 169 -7.14 28.08 -2.36
C SER A 169 -7.75 26.69 -2.50
N GLU A 170 -8.39 26.39 -3.62
CA GLU A 170 -8.91 25.07 -3.94
C GLU A 170 -7.75 24.09 -4.24
N LEU A 171 -6.76 24.51 -5.04
CA LEU A 171 -5.53 23.73 -5.25
C LEU A 171 -4.88 23.36 -3.90
N ALA A 172 -4.81 24.31 -2.95
CA ALA A 172 -4.21 24.09 -1.64
C ALA A 172 -4.96 23.03 -0.82
N LYS A 173 -6.28 22.92 -0.95
CA LYS A 173 -7.05 21.84 -0.31
C LYS A 173 -6.63 20.46 -0.84
N GLY A 174 -6.53 20.33 -2.17
CA GLY A 174 -6.07 19.09 -2.79
C GLY A 174 -4.64 18.74 -2.41
N ILE A 175 -3.75 19.73 -2.35
CA ILE A 175 -2.36 19.55 -1.86
C ILE A 175 -2.37 18.97 -0.44
N ALA A 176 -3.18 19.49 0.46
CA ALA A 176 -3.28 19.01 1.85
C ALA A 176 -3.76 17.56 1.90
N THR A 177 -4.80 17.21 1.14
CA THR A 177 -5.29 15.82 1.01
C THR A 177 -4.20 14.90 0.47
N ALA A 178 -3.47 15.34 -0.57
CA ALA A 178 -2.38 14.57 -1.15
C ALA A 178 -1.23 14.31 -0.17
N GLN A 179 -0.85 15.29 0.64
CA GLN A 179 0.21 15.10 1.63
C GLN A 179 -0.14 14.03 2.66
N VAL A 180 -1.42 13.92 3.04
CA VAL A 180 -1.92 12.85 3.92
C VAL A 180 -1.84 11.48 3.22
N SER A 181 -2.32 11.38 1.99
CA SER A 181 -2.33 10.12 1.23
C SER A 181 -0.92 9.64 0.87
N VAL A 182 -0.02 10.57 0.53
CA VAL A 182 1.40 10.29 0.27
C VAL A 182 2.10 9.76 1.53
N ARG A 183 1.86 10.37 2.69
CA ARG A 183 2.39 9.89 3.98
C ARG A 183 1.96 8.45 4.24
N ALA A 184 0.68 8.14 4.10
CA ALA A 184 0.15 6.79 4.28
C ALA A 184 0.88 5.76 3.40
N THR A 185 1.04 6.08 2.10
CA THR A 185 1.73 5.23 1.14
C THR A 185 3.23 5.10 1.45
N ALA A 186 3.89 6.20 1.83
CA ALA A 186 5.31 6.22 2.12
C ALA A 186 5.65 5.36 3.36
N ILE A 187 4.84 5.44 4.42
CA ILE A 187 4.96 4.58 5.60
C ILE A 187 4.80 3.10 5.21
N ALA A 188 3.78 2.76 4.44
CA ALA A 188 3.58 1.38 3.98
C ALA A 188 4.77 0.87 3.13
N ARG A 189 5.33 1.73 2.26
CA ARG A 189 6.55 1.42 1.50
C ARG A 189 7.76 1.22 2.39
N ASP A 190 7.96 2.08 3.38
CA ASP A 190 9.07 2.01 4.31
C ASP A 190 9.07 0.68 5.07
N LEU A 191 7.93 0.34 5.66
CA LEU A 191 7.75 -0.90 6.41
C LEU A 191 8.04 -2.13 5.55
N ALA A 192 7.44 -2.20 4.34
CA ALA A 192 7.59 -3.36 3.46
C ALA A 192 8.98 -3.44 2.79
N ASN A 193 9.71 -2.31 2.62
CA ASN A 193 11.09 -2.31 2.14
C ASN A 193 12.11 -2.67 3.22
N THR A 194 11.77 -2.48 4.48
CA THR A 194 12.69 -2.72 5.59
C THR A 194 13.09 -4.21 5.64
N PRO A 195 14.40 -4.51 5.75
CA PRO A 195 14.84 -5.90 5.86
C PRO A 195 14.23 -6.59 7.10
N PRO A 196 13.88 -7.89 7.02
CA PRO A 196 13.18 -8.59 8.11
C PRO A 196 14.01 -8.69 9.39
N GLY A 197 15.33 -8.60 9.27
CA GLY A 197 16.22 -8.48 10.42
C GLY A 197 16.16 -7.11 11.13
N HIS A 198 15.55 -6.10 10.53
CA HIS A 198 15.43 -4.74 11.04
C HIS A 198 13.99 -4.39 11.46
N LEU A 199 13.02 -5.19 11.05
CA LEU A 199 11.61 -5.01 11.39
C LEU A 199 10.97 -6.38 11.70
N THR A 200 10.89 -6.72 12.97
CA THR A 200 10.18 -7.89 13.48
C THR A 200 8.73 -7.54 13.82
N ALA A 201 7.92 -8.52 14.19
CA ALA A 201 6.55 -8.28 14.67
C ALA A 201 6.52 -7.34 15.90
N THR A 202 7.51 -7.46 16.79
CA THR A 202 7.66 -6.57 17.95
C THR A 202 8.04 -5.16 17.53
N ASP A 203 8.99 -5.00 16.59
CA ASP A 203 9.37 -3.68 16.09
C ASP A 203 8.19 -3.00 15.37
N LEU A 204 7.35 -3.74 14.65
CA LEU A 204 6.16 -3.18 14.01
C LEU A 204 5.13 -2.72 15.04
N ALA A 205 4.97 -3.43 16.16
CA ALA A 205 4.09 -3.01 17.25
C ALA A 205 4.58 -1.70 17.87
N ASP A 206 5.88 -1.56 18.12
CA ASP A 206 6.47 -0.31 18.64
C ASP A 206 6.24 0.87 17.66
N VAL A 207 6.46 0.64 16.37
CA VAL A 207 6.19 1.64 15.32
C VAL A 207 4.71 2.04 15.29
N ALA A 208 3.80 1.07 15.40
CA ALA A 208 2.37 1.35 15.42
C ALA A 208 1.97 2.22 16.62
N VAL A 209 2.55 1.97 17.81
CA VAL A 209 2.32 2.80 19.01
C VAL A 209 2.81 4.25 18.80
N GLU A 210 4.01 4.43 18.23
CA GLU A 210 4.54 5.76 17.93
C GLU A 210 3.64 6.51 16.93
N LEU A 211 3.23 5.84 15.85
CA LEU A 211 2.34 6.42 14.84
C LEU A 211 0.94 6.70 15.40
N GLY A 212 0.41 5.83 16.26
CA GLY A 212 -0.90 6.04 16.91
C GLY A 212 -0.94 7.31 17.74
N ALA A 213 0.11 7.54 18.54
CA ALA A 213 0.24 8.74 19.35
C ALA A 213 0.31 10.04 18.50
N GLU A 214 0.95 9.98 17.33
CA GLU A 214 1.09 11.13 16.44
C GLU A 214 -0.17 11.38 15.60
N TYR A 215 -0.74 10.32 15.04
CA TYR A 215 -1.83 10.43 14.05
C TYR A 215 -3.22 10.15 14.62
N GLY A 216 -3.36 9.94 15.93
CA GLY A 216 -4.65 9.95 16.63
C GLY A 216 -5.44 8.65 16.48
N PHE A 217 -4.80 7.51 16.68
CA PHE A 217 -5.43 6.21 16.84
C PHE A 217 -4.81 5.46 18.03
N GLU A 218 -5.61 4.64 18.69
CA GLU A 218 -5.15 3.81 19.81
C GLU A 218 -4.52 2.51 19.31
N VAL A 219 -3.56 1.98 20.06
CA VAL A 219 -2.86 0.74 19.71
C VAL A 219 -2.75 -0.17 20.92
N GLU A 220 -3.20 -1.41 20.76
CA GLU A 220 -2.98 -2.51 21.70
C GLU A 220 -2.13 -3.58 21.00
N SER A 221 -1.13 -4.09 21.68
CA SER A 221 -0.27 -5.16 21.15
C SER A 221 -0.30 -6.36 22.07
N PHE A 222 -0.72 -7.52 21.54
CA PHE A 222 -0.82 -8.78 22.27
C PHE A 222 0.39 -9.64 21.96
N ASP A 223 1.11 -10.02 23.04
CA ASP A 223 2.28 -10.87 22.95
C ASP A 223 1.91 -12.37 22.87
N LYS A 224 2.92 -13.23 22.78
CA LYS A 224 2.72 -14.68 22.66
C LYS A 224 1.91 -15.29 23.80
N ALA A 225 2.14 -14.84 25.04
CA ALA A 225 1.41 -15.34 26.21
C ALA A 225 -0.07 -14.97 26.13
N GLN A 226 -0.36 -13.72 25.78
CA GLN A 226 -1.72 -13.23 25.58
C GLN A 226 -2.40 -13.95 24.40
N LEU A 227 -1.70 -14.19 23.28
CA LEU A 227 -2.24 -14.96 22.15
C LEU A 227 -2.61 -16.39 22.51
N ILE A 228 -1.85 -17.03 23.42
CA ILE A 228 -2.18 -18.35 23.97
C ILE A 228 -3.49 -18.27 24.79
N GLU A 229 -3.62 -17.30 25.67
CA GLU A 229 -4.84 -17.09 26.46
C GLU A 229 -6.06 -16.77 25.57
N MET A 230 -5.84 -16.00 24.50
CA MET A 230 -6.86 -15.68 23.49
C MET A 230 -7.24 -16.87 22.61
N GLY A 231 -6.41 -17.93 22.56
CA GLY A 231 -6.65 -19.08 21.68
C GLY A 231 -6.41 -18.78 20.20
N CYS A 232 -5.49 -17.88 19.85
CA CYS A 232 -5.13 -17.53 18.47
C CYS A 232 -4.18 -18.58 17.86
N GLY A 233 -4.69 -19.79 17.64
CA GLY A 233 -3.89 -20.94 17.23
C GLY A 233 -3.33 -20.86 15.82
N GLY A 234 -3.89 -20.02 14.95
CA GLY A 234 -3.36 -19.77 13.62
C GLY A 234 -2.03 -19.00 13.66
N ILE A 235 -2.02 -17.83 14.30
CA ILE A 235 -0.81 -17.03 14.49
C ILE A 235 0.27 -17.83 15.24
N LEU A 236 -0.11 -18.50 16.33
CA LEU A 236 0.80 -19.30 17.14
C LEU A 236 1.37 -20.51 16.40
N GLY A 237 0.56 -21.18 15.58
CA GLY A 237 0.98 -22.30 14.75
C GLY A 237 2.02 -21.89 13.71
N VAL A 238 1.76 -20.80 12.97
CA VAL A 238 2.70 -20.25 11.99
C VAL A 238 4.00 -19.82 12.67
N ASN A 239 3.92 -19.20 13.85
CA ASN A 239 5.09 -18.77 14.62
C ASN A 239 5.95 -19.91 15.18
N ALA A 240 5.45 -21.11 15.28
CA ALA A 240 6.09 -22.21 16.03
C ALA A 240 7.56 -22.49 15.64
N GLY A 241 7.95 -22.15 14.40
CA GLY A 241 9.31 -22.28 13.89
C GLY A 241 10.21 -21.07 14.07
N SER A 242 9.66 -19.91 14.43
CA SER A 242 10.41 -18.67 14.56
C SER A 242 11.06 -18.51 15.94
N ALA A 243 12.22 -17.84 15.95
CA ALA A 243 12.86 -17.36 17.18
C ALA A 243 12.32 -15.99 17.63
N GLU A 244 11.65 -15.26 16.73
CA GLU A 244 11.00 -13.96 17.02
C GLU A 244 9.57 -14.22 17.51
N GLU A 245 9.12 -13.46 18.50
CA GLU A 245 7.77 -13.59 19.03
C GLU A 245 6.73 -13.03 18.07
N PRO A 246 5.54 -13.64 18.00
CA PRO A 246 4.42 -13.10 17.23
C PRO A 246 3.81 -11.90 17.95
N ARG A 247 3.08 -11.08 17.23
CA ARG A 247 2.22 -10.02 17.76
C ARG A 247 0.89 -10.01 17.01
N LEU A 248 -0.19 -9.87 17.74
CA LEU A 248 -1.43 -9.33 17.19
C LEU A 248 -1.48 -7.87 17.60
N ILE A 249 -1.62 -6.97 16.64
CA ILE A 249 -1.66 -5.52 16.90
C ILE A 249 -3.06 -5.03 16.53
N LEU A 250 -3.80 -4.52 17.50
CA LEU A 250 -5.11 -3.91 17.33
C LEU A 250 -4.94 -2.40 17.26
N LEU A 251 -5.41 -1.80 16.18
CA LEU A 251 -5.49 -0.35 15.96
C LEU A 251 -6.95 0.07 16.09
N THR A 252 -7.23 1.17 16.77
CA THR A 252 -8.60 1.70 16.93
C THR A 252 -8.64 3.18 16.63
N TYR A 253 -9.45 3.56 15.64
CA TYR A 253 -9.76 4.94 15.31
C TYR A 253 -11.23 5.21 15.61
N THR A 254 -11.48 6.29 16.36
CA THR A 254 -12.82 6.77 16.66
C THR A 254 -12.98 8.18 16.10
N PRO A 255 -13.97 8.43 15.23
CA PRO A 255 -14.22 9.76 14.67
C PRO A 255 -14.73 10.73 15.73
N SER A 256 -14.61 12.04 15.44
CA SER A 256 -15.21 13.08 16.26
C SER A 256 -16.72 13.18 15.97
N GLY A 257 -17.55 12.48 16.69
CA GLY A 257 -19.00 12.44 16.49
C GLY A 257 -19.56 11.04 16.46
N ASP A 258 -20.84 10.90 16.13
CA ASP A 258 -21.48 9.57 15.99
C ASP A 258 -20.91 8.88 14.73
N PRO A 259 -20.37 7.65 14.87
CA PRO A 259 -19.81 6.94 13.73
C PRO A 259 -20.85 6.61 12.66
N ALA A 260 -20.50 6.76 11.39
CA ALA A 260 -21.33 6.33 10.26
C ALA A 260 -21.43 4.80 10.11
N GLY A 261 -20.71 4.05 10.94
CA GLY A 261 -20.63 2.61 11.00
C GLY A 261 -19.27 2.19 11.58
N HIS A 262 -19.02 0.89 11.68
CA HIS A 262 -17.79 0.32 12.21
C HIS A 262 -17.15 -0.60 11.18
N LEU A 263 -16.03 -0.17 10.58
CA LEU A 263 -15.27 -0.92 9.58
C LEU A 263 -14.13 -1.70 10.24
N GLY A 264 -14.04 -3.00 9.97
CA GLY A 264 -12.90 -3.84 10.33
C GLY A 264 -11.89 -3.92 9.18
N LEU A 265 -10.61 -3.66 9.46
CA LEU A 265 -9.50 -3.87 8.54
C LEU A 265 -8.60 -4.98 9.07
N VAL A 266 -8.31 -6.03 8.28
CA VAL A 266 -7.44 -7.12 8.72
C VAL A 266 -6.25 -7.23 7.78
N GLY A 267 -5.03 -7.09 8.31
CA GLY A 267 -3.80 -7.08 7.54
C GLY A 267 -2.93 -8.32 7.75
N LYS A 268 -2.53 -8.99 6.67
CA LYS A 268 -1.49 -10.03 6.73
C LYS A 268 -0.16 -9.40 7.12
N GLY A 269 0.43 -9.91 8.21
CA GLY A 269 1.67 -9.41 8.78
C GLY A 269 2.76 -10.50 8.86
N ILE A 270 2.97 -11.27 7.80
CA ILE A 270 4.07 -12.25 7.78
C ILE A 270 5.38 -11.50 7.53
N MET A 271 6.13 -11.21 8.60
CA MET A 271 7.33 -10.36 8.56
C MET A 271 8.42 -10.94 7.65
N TYR A 272 8.49 -12.26 7.59
CA TYR A 272 9.26 -13.01 6.59
C TYR A 272 8.64 -14.39 6.36
N ASP A 273 8.42 -14.74 5.10
CA ASP A 273 7.87 -16.03 4.72
C ASP A 273 8.93 -16.91 4.02
N SER A 274 9.43 -17.91 4.74
CA SER A 274 10.31 -18.93 4.16
C SER A 274 9.55 -20.08 3.50
N GLY A 275 8.20 -20.14 3.68
CA GLY A 275 7.38 -21.31 3.37
C GLY A 275 7.30 -22.31 4.53
N GLY A 276 8.04 -22.12 5.61
CA GLY A 276 8.12 -23.07 6.70
C GLY A 276 8.76 -24.39 6.28
N ILE A 277 8.19 -25.52 6.70
CA ILE A 277 8.65 -26.87 6.28
C ILE A 277 8.44 -27.09 4.78
N SER A 278 7.40 -26.49 4.18
CA SER A 278 7.21 -26.41 2.72
C SER A 278 8.10 -25.34 2.11
N LEU A 279 9.41 -25.44 2.34
CA LEU A 279 10.40 -24.40 2.06
C LEU A 279 10.34 -23.92 0.61
N LYS A 280 10.28 -22.60 0.45
CA LYS A 280 10.35 -21.95 -0.87
C LYS A 280 11.70 -22.20 -1.55
N PRO A 281 11.74 -22.32 -2.88
CA PRO A 281 13.00 -22.38 -3.62
C PRO A 281 13.81 -21.08 -3.43
N SER A 282 15.15 -21.18 -3.45
CA SER A 282 16.03 -20.02 -3.38
C SER A 282 16.07 -19.31 -4.74
N ASP A 283 15.13 -18.41 -4.96
CA ASP A 283 14.94 -17.64 -6.19
C ASP A 283 14.62 -16.17 -5.89
N PRO A 284 14.47 -15.30 -6.92
CA PRO A 284 14.12 -13.89 -6.71
C PRO A 284 12.80 -13.65 -5.98
N MET A 285 11.83 -14.57 -6.09
CA MET A 285 10.56 -14.45 -5.35
C MET A 285 10.78 -14.64 -3.85
N HIS A 286 11.64 -15.59 -3.46
CA HIS A 286 11.96 -15.79 -2.04
C HIS A 286 12.62 -14.54 -1.41
N LEU A 287 13.46 -13.81 -2.18
CA LEU A 287 14.04 -12.54 -1.73
C LEU A 287 12.99 -11.47 -1.42
N LEU A 288 11.85 -11.49 -2.12
CA LEU A 288 10.74 -10.55 -1.91
C LEU A 288 9.89 -10.87 -0.68
N MET A 289 10.06 -12.03 -0.05
CA MET A 289 9.21 -12.46 1.07
C MET A 289 9.35 -11.62 2.35
N LYS A 290 10.29 -10.69 2.39
CA LYS A 290 10.31 -9.59 3.38
C LYS A 290 9.10 -8.65 3.27
N MET A 291 8.43 -8.63 2.10
CA MET A 291 7.25 -7.81 1.82
C MET A 291 5.94 -8.54 2.10
N ASP A 292 6.00 -9.76 2.64
CA ASP A 292 4.82 -10.59 2.93
C ASP A 292 3.98 -10.07 4.11
N MET A 293 4.39 -8.96 4.67
CA MET A 293 3.68 -8.13 5.63
C MET A 293 3.06 -6.86 5.01
N GLY A 294 3.01 -6.80 3.68
CA GLY A 294 2.47 -5.65 2.94
C GLY A 294 1.02 -5.32 3.29
N GLY A 295 0.22 -6.33 3.67
CA GLY A 295 -1.14 -6.13 4.15
C GLY A 295 -1.19 -5.36 5.47
N ALA A 296 -0.39 -5.76 6.46
CA ALA A 296 -0.26 -5.03 7.73
C ALA A 296 0.29 -3.62 7.51
N ALA A 297 1.30 -3.48 6.65
CA ALA A 297 1.88 -2.17 6.30
C ALA A 297 0.84 -1.23 5.66
N ALA A 298 -0.03 -1.74 4.78
CA ALA A 298 -1.11 -0.97 4.18
C ALA A 298 -2.13 -0.49 5.22
N VAL A 299 -2.52 -1.36 6.17
CA VAL A 299 -3.43 -1.00 7.27
C VAL A 299 -2.80 0.08 8.15
N VAL A 300 -1.54 -0.08 8.59
CA VAL A 300 -0.83 0.95 9.38
C VAL A 300 -0.78 2.27 8.63
N GLY A 301 -0.39 2.24 7.34
CA GLY A 301 -0.36 3.44 6.50
C GLY A 301 -1.73 4.12 6.45
N ALA A 302 -2.82 3.38 6.19
CA ALA A 302 -4.18 3.90 6.14
C ALA A 302 -4.58 4.57 7.46
N PHE A 303 -4.29 3.95 8.61
CA PHE A 303 -4.62 4.51 9.93
C PHE A 303 -3.99 5.87 10.17
N THR A 304 -2.79 6.13 9.64
CA THR A 304 -2.16 7.46 9.77
C THR A 304 -2.90 8.58 9.02
N ALA A 305 -3.83 8.21 8.11
CA ALA A 305 -4.59 9.16 7.30
C ALA A 305 -6.01 9.43 7.84
N LEU A 306 -6.59 8.52 8.63
CA LEU A 306 -8.02 8.54 8.97
C LEU A 306 -8.48 9.84 9.61
N ARG A 307 -7.74 10.30 10.63
CA ARG A 307 -8.06 11.56 11.34
C ARG A 307 -7.99 12.77 10.41
N ASP A 308 -6.89 12.87 9.66
CA ASP A 308 -6.59 14.06 8.85
C ASP A 308 -7.48 14.14 7.60
N LEU A 309 -8.00 13.00 7.13
CA LEU A 309 -9.03 12.92 6.09
C LEU A 309 -10.46 13.12 6.64
N GLY A 310 -10.63 13.13 7.95
CA GLY A 310 -11.94 13.28 8.59
C GLY A 310 -12.85 12.08 8.36
N VAL A 311 -12.30 10.86 8.40
CA VAL A 311 -13.08 9.62 8.19
C VAL A 311 -14.25 9.56 9.17
N PRO A 312 -15.51 9.40 8.69
CA PRO A 312 -16.69 9.44 9.55
C PRO A 312 -16.98 8.10 10.23
N ALA A 313 -16.38 7.00 9.79
CA ALA A 313 -16.58 5.68 10.37
C ALA A 313 -15.64 5.42 11.54
N ALA A 314 -16.06 4.62 12.52
CA ALA A 314 -15.13 3.96 13.43
C ALA A 314 -14.37 2.87 12.65
N VAL A 315 -13.06 2.76 12.89
CA VAL A 315 -12.23 1.77 12.20
C VAL A 315 -11.41 1.01 13.21
N SER A 316 -11.48 -0.33 13.16
CA SER A 316 -10.60 -1.21 13.92
C SER A 316 -9.71 -2.00 12.97
N GLY A 317 -8.40 -2.08 13.26
CA GLY A 317 -7.42 -2.78 12.43
C GLY A 317 -6.76 -3.92 13.20
N TRP A 318 -6.75 -5.15 12.67
CA TRP A 318 -6.04 -6.29 13.24
C TRP A 318 -4.87 -6.67 12.34
N LEU A 319 -3.66 -6.53 12.86
CA LEU A 319 -2.43 -6.92 12.17
C LEU A 319 -1.95 -8.25 12.74
N CYS A 320 -1.98 -9.29 11.91
CA CYS A 320 -1.60 -10.66 12.29
C CYS A 320 -0.11 -10.88 12.01
N CYS A 321 0.77 -10.50 12.96
CA CYS A 321 2.20 -10.39 12.73
C CYS A 321 2.98 -11.58 13.28
N THR A 322 3.74 -12.25 12.40
CA THR A 322 4.62 -13.37 12.75
C THR A 322 5.60 -13.67 11.61
N ASP A 323 6.64 -14.47 11.87
CA ASP A 323 7.46 -15.11 10.84
C ASP A 323 6.93 -16.51 10.53
N ASN A 324 7.16 -16.99 9.32
CA ASN A 324 6.99 -18.40 8.93
C ASN A 324 8.35 -19.01 8.65
N MET A 325 8.93 -19.72 9.63
CA MET A 325 10.30 -20.23 9.57
C MET A 325 10.37 -21.76 9.77
N PRO A 326 11.27 -22.46 9.04
CA PRO A 326 11.57 -23.85 9.30
C PRO A 326 12.48 -23.98 10.55
N SER A 327 12.16 -24.88 11.44
CA SER A 327 13.03 -25.25 12.56
C SER A 327 12.59 -26.60 13.14
N GLY A 328 13.27 -27.06 14.19
CA GLY A 328 12.89 -28.28 14.91
C GLY A 328 11.56 -28.18 15.65
N SER A 329 11.07 -26.97 15.92
CA SER A 329 9.79 -26.68 16.57
C SER A 329 8.69 -26.25 15.59
N ALA A 330 8.99 -26.08 14.28
CA ALA A 330 8.01 -25.63 13.31
C ALA A 330 6.81 -26.58 13.19
N TYR A 331 5.64 -26.01 12.90
CA TYR A 331 4.45 -26.80 12.58
C TYR A 331 4.65 -27.59 11.28
N LYS A 332 3.90 -28.66 11.13
CA LYS A 332 4.13 -29.66 10.10
C LYS A 332 2.86 -29.92 9.29
N LEU A 333 3.04 -30.45 8.08
CA LEU A 333 1.92 -30.97 7.32
C LEU A 333 1.27 -32.11 8.09
N GLY A 334 -0.06 -32.08 8.18
CA GLY A 334 -0.86 -33.02 9.01
C GLY A 334 -1.13 -32.52 10.43
N ASP A 335 -0.51 -31.43 10.90
CA ASP A 335 -0.91 -30.79 12.16
C ASP A 335 -2.32 -30.17 12.01
N VAL A 336 -3.03 -30.05 13.14
CA VAL A 336 -4.32 -29.40 13.23
C VAL A 336 -4.19 -28.18 14.12
N LEU A 337 -4.51 -27.00 13.58
CA LEU A 337 -4.55 -25.75 14.32
C LEU A 337 -5.98 -25.41 14.72
N THR A 338 -6.16 -24.75 15.85
CA THR A 338 -7.48 -24.28 16.31
C THR A 338 -7.53 -22.76 16.23
N CYS A 339 -8.42 -22.23 15.41
CA CYS A 339 -8.68 -20.80 15.30
C CYS A 339 -9.28 -20.22 16.58
N ARG A 340 -9.17 -18.89 16.76
CA ARG A 340 -9.82 -18.12 17.84
C ARG A 340 -11.30 -18.48 18.02
N ASN A 341 -12.05 -18.70 16.94
CA ASN A 341 -13.48 -19.05 16.99
C ASN A 341 -13.74 -20.55 17.30
N GLY A 342 -12.71 -21.34 17.56
CA GLY A 342 -12.78 -22.77 17.87
C GLY A 342 -12.78 -23.69 16.65
N LYS A 343 -12.87 -23.19 15.42
CA LYS A 343 -12.81 -24.02 14.21
C LYS A 343 -11.42 -24.61 14.04
N THR A 344 -11.35 -25.88 13.66
CA THR A 344 -10.09 -26.62 13.47
C THR A 344 -9.66 -26.64 12.01
N VAL A 345 -8.35 -26.52 11.76
CA VAL A 345 -7.76 -26.42 10.41
C VAL A 345 -6.61 -27.40 10.26
N GLU A 346 -6.74 -28.34 9.32
CA GLU A 346 -5.64 -29.22 8.92
C GLU A 346 -4.62 -28.45 8.07
N VAL A 347 -3.36 -28.55 8.43
CA VAL A 347 -2.24 -27.97 7.69
C VAL A 347 -1.81 -28.93 6.58
N LYS A 348 -2.19 -28.66 5.33
CA LYS A 348 -1.75 -29.43 4.15
C LYS A 348 -0.53 -28.78 3.46
N ASN A 349 -0.26 -27.53 3.73
CA ASN A 349 0.90 -26.80 3.22
C ASN A 349 1.28 -25.67 4.19
N THR A 350 2.51 -25.63 4.66
CA THR A 350 2.99 -24.57 5.56
C THR A 350 3.35 -23.27 4.84
N ASP A 351 3.39 -23.27 3.50
CA ASP A 351 3.50 -22.07 2.62
C ASP A 351 2.12 -21.44 2.31
N ALA A 352 1.07 -21.93 2.95
CA ALA A 352 -0.26 -21.33 2.98
C ALA A 352 -0.55 -20.78 4.39
N GLU A 353 0.40 -20.12 4.99
CA GLU A 353 0.47 -19.60 6.35
C GLU A 353 -0.34 -18.31 6.54
N GLY A 354 -0.36 -17.45 5.50
CA GLY A 354 -1.01 -16.14 5.59
C GLY A 354 -2.48 -16.25 5.95
N ARG A 355 -3.20 -17.20 5.35
CA ARG A 355 -4.60 -17.45 5.69
C ARG A 355 -4.80 -18.03 7.08
N LEU A 356 -3.82 -18.77 7.60
CA LEU A 356 -3.83 -19.29 8.97
C LEU A 356 -3.65 -18.18 10.00
N ALA A 357 -2.77 -17.21 9.73
CA ALA A 357 -2.63 -16.03 10.57
C ALA A 357 -3.88 -15.13 10.51
N LEU A 358 -4.41 -14.91 9.29
CA LEU A 358 -5.58 -14.08 9.08
C LEU A 358 -6.86 -14.62 9.73
N MET A 359 -7.05 -15.95 9.82
CA MET A 359 -8.25 -16.54 10.40
C MET A 359 -8.53 -16.08 11.84
N ASP A 360 -7.48 -15.87 12.64
CA ASP A 360 -7.62 -15.36 14.00
C ASP A 360 -8.03 -13.88 14.03
N GLY A 361 -7.41 -13.05 13.16
CA GLY A 361 -7.75 -11.64 13.04
C GLY A 361 -9.19 -11.42 12.54
N LEU A 362 -9.62 -12.23 11.56
CA LEU A 362 -11.01 -12.21 11.05
C LEU A 362 -12.01 -12.61 12.14
N ALA A 363 -11.72 -13.67 12.89
CA ALA A 363 -12.56 -14.10 14.00
C ALA A 363 -12.68 -13.01 15.10
N LEU A 364 -11.58 -12.32 15.41
CA LEU A 364 -11.59 -11.21 16.37
C LEU A 364 -12.37 -9.99 15.83
N ALA A 365 -12.32 -9.70 14.54
CA ALA A 365 -13.12 -8.65 13.93
C ALA A 365 -14.61 -8.97 14.04
N VAL A 366 -15.01 -10.23 13.84
CA VAL A 366 -16.39 -10.70 14.06
C VAL A 366 -16.80 -10.52 15.52
N GLU A 367 -15.94 -10.92 16.47
CA GLU A 367 -16.19 -10.76 17.91
C GLU A 367 -16.34 -9.29 18.33
N ALA A 368 -15.63 -8.38 17.68
CA ALA A 368 -15.74 -6.95 17.92
C ALA A 368 -17.04 -6.32 17.38
N GLY A 369 -17.83 -7.05 16.62
CA GLY A 369 -19.13 -6.62 16.11
C GLY A 369 -19.04 -5.53 15.05
N VAL A 370 -18.03 -5.59 14.17
CA VAL A 370 -17.91 -4.66 13.03
C VAL A 370 -19.04 -4.87 12.02
N ASP A 371 -19.45 -3.80 11.31
CA ASP A 371 -20.51 -3.86 10.31
C ASP A 371 -20.04 -4.48 8.99
N ALA A 372 -18.76 -4.29 8.65
CA ALA A 372 -18.13 -4.88 7.49
C ALA A 372 -16.63 -5.12 7.72
N ILE A 373 -16.04 -6.02 6.93
CA ILE A 373 -14.60 -6.35 7.01
C ILE A 373 -13.97 -6.19 5.63
N VAL A 374 -12.79 -5.55 5.58
CA VAL A 374 -11.87 -5.66 4.46
C VAL A 374 -10.57 -6.26 4.96
N ASP A 375 -10.18 -7.41 4.42
CA ASP A 375 -8.83 -7.91 4.64
C ASP A 375 -7.94 -7.68 3.42
N ILE A 376 -6.67 -7.44 3.70
CA ILE A 376 -5.65 -7.19 2.68
C ILE A 376 -4.42 -8.03 2.93
N ALA A 377 -3.98 -8.75 1.91
CA ALA A 377 -2.90 -9.71 2.07
C ALA A 377 -2.11 -9.96 0.78
N THR A 378 -0.83 -10.14 0.90
CA THR A 378 0.04 -10.79 -0.09
C THR A 378 -0.20 -12.29 -0.04
N LEU A 379 -1.37 -12.73 -0.57
CA LEU A 379 -1.88 -14.04 -0.18
C LEU A 379 -1.53 -15.14 -1.18
N THR A 380 -1.72 -14.91 -2.49
CA THR A 380 -1.60 -16.02 -3.42
C THR A 380 -0.77 -15.70 -4.66
N GLY A 381 0.15 -16.61 -4.98
CA GLY A 381 0.77 -16.61 -6.31
C GLY A 381 -0.25 -16.79 -7.44
N ALA A 382 -1.43 -17.35 -7.15
CA ALA A 382 -2.51 -17.53 -8.12
C ALA A 382 -3.12 -16.19 -8.55
N ALA A 383 -3.29 -15.22 -7.66
CA ALA A 383 -3.73 -13.87 -8.01
C ALA A 383 -2.68 -13.16 -8.87
N LEU A 384 -1.39 -13.24 -8.49
CA LEU A 384 -0.28 -12.73 -9.30
C LEU A 384 -0.26 -13.35 -10.71
N MET A 385 -0.42 -14.66 -10.82
CA MET A 385 -0.43 -15.36 -12.12
C MET A 385 -1.65 -14.99 -12.99
N ALA A 386 -2.79 -14.66 -12.37
CA ALA A 386 -4.01 -14.30 -13.08
C ALA A 386 -4.02 -12.83 -13.56
N LEU A 387 -3.54 -11.90 -12.71
CA LEU A 387 -3.71 -10.46 -12.91
C LEU A 387 -2.39 -9.69 -13.10
N GLY A 388 -1.26 -10.35 -12.93
CA GLY A 388 0.06 -9.72 -13.00
C GLY A 388 0.33 -8.77 -11.84
N LYS A 389 1.19 -7.77 -12.08
CA LYS A 389 1.61 -6.78 -11.07
C LYS A 389 0.82 -5.47 -11.11
N SER A 390 -0.09 -5.32 -12.07
CA SER A 390 -0.80 -4.06 -12.30
C SER A 390 -2.13 -3.96 -11.55
N ARG A 391 -2.73 -5.10 -11.17
CA ARG A 391 -4.03 -5.15 -10.50
C ARG A 391 -4.03 -6.15 -9.36
N ALA A 392 -4.66 -5.80 -8.25
CA ALA A 392 -4.93 -6.75 -7.18
C ALA A 392 -6.24 -7.51 -7.47
N ALA A 393 -6.37 -8.71 -6.91
CA ALA A 393 -7.64 -9.40 -6.94
C ALA A 393 -8.52 -8.92 -5.78
N VAL A 394 -9.82 -8.69 -6.05
CA VAL A 394 -10.81 -8.51 -5.00
C VAL A 394 -11.84 -9.64 -5.09
N LEU A 395 -12.15 -10.26 -3.95
CA LEU A 395 -13.19 -11.28 -3.78
C LEU A 395 -14.02 -10.91 -2.56
N GLY A 396 -15.28 -11.36 -2.49
CA GLY A 396 -16.09 -11.06 -1.31
C GLY A 396 -17.40 -11.83 -1.30
N ASN A 397 -18.03 -11.88 -0.13
CA ASN A 397 -19.34 -12.49 0.07
C ASN A 397 -20.49 -11.49 -0.08
N ASN A 398 -20.18 -10.19 -0.16
CA ASN A 398 -21.13 -9.08 -0.31
C ASN A 398 -20.70 -8.15 -1.45
N GLN A 399 -21.57 -8.00 -2.48
CA GLN A 399 -21.24 -7.20 -3.64
C GLN A 399 -21.11 -5.71 -3.30
N GLY A 400 -21.93 -5.18 -2.39
CA GLY A 400 -21.85 -3.77 -1.97
C GLY A 400 -20.47 -3.43 -1.36
N MET A 401 -19.89 -4.34 -0.56
CA MET A 401 -18.56 -4.13 -0.01
C MET A 401 -17.47 -4.22 -1.09
N VAL A 402 -17.60 -5.14 -2.03
CA VAL A 402 -16.69 -5.23 -3.19
C VAL A 402 -16.78 -3.96 -4.03
N ASP A 403 -17.98 -3.43 -4.29
CA ASP A 403 -18.18 -2.21 -5.08
C ASP A 403 -17.57 -0.98 -4.39
N GLN A 404 -17.60 -0.89 -3.06
CA GLN A 404 -16.91 0.17 -2.30
C GLN A 404 -15.39 0.10 -2.48
N VAL A 405 -14.81 -1.12 -2.45
CA VAL A 405 -13.37 -1.32 -2.74
C VAL A 405 -13.04 -0.93 -4.18
N VAL A 406 -13.88 -1.31 -5.16
CA VAL A 406 -13.68 -0.95 -6.57
C VAL A 406 -13.72 0.57 -6.75
N ALA A 407 -14.71 1.26 -6.18
CA ALA A 407 -14.81 2.72 -6.27
C ALA A 407 -13.59 3.43 -5.65
N ALA A 408 -13.13 2.99 -4.47
CA ALA A 408 -11.92 3.53 -3.84
C ALA A 408 -10.66 3.28 -4.69
N SER A 409 -10.60 2.14 -5.41
CA SER A 409 -9.47 1.78 -6.27
C SER A 409 -9.33 2.71 -7.49
N GLU A 410 -10.44 3.20 -8.02
CA GLU A 410 -10.46 4.16 -9.13
C GLU A 410 -9.93 5.54 -8.69
N ILE A 411 -10.34 6.01 -7.50
CA ILE A 411 -9.87 7.28 -6.94
C ILE A 411 -8.35 7.27 -6.71
N THR A 412 -7.83 6.15 -6.20
CA THR A 412 -6.44 6.05 -5.76
C THR A 412 -5.47 5.60 -6.85
N ASP A 413 -5.95 5.19 -8.02
CA ASP A 413 -5.15 4.51 -9.05
C ASP A 413 -4.40 3.28 -8.47
N GLU A 414 -5.10 2.56 -7.59
CA GLU A 414 -4.67 1.27 -7.05
C GLU A 414 -5.65 0.19 -7.57
N PRO A 415 -5.59 -0.15 -8.86
CA PRO A 415 -6.67 -0.85 -9.53
C PRO A 415 -6.83 -2.29 -9.03
N VAL A 416 -8.09 -2.68 -8.82
CA VAL A 416 -8.48 -4.05 -8.49
C VAL A 416 -9.20 -4.71 -9.67
N TRP A 417 -9.34 -6.01 -9.61
CA TRP A 417 -10.21 -6.79 -10.49
C TRP A 417 -10.94 -7.85 -9.68
N GLN A 418 -12.28 -7.87 -9.79
CA GLN A 418 -13.09 -8.84 -9.05
C GLN A 418 -12.94 -10.24 -9.65
N LEU A 419 -12.53 -11.20 -8.82
CA LEU A 419 -12.57 -12.61 -9.10
C LEU A 419 -13.79 -13.25 -8.43
N PRO A 420 -14.37 -14.34 -9.01
CA PRO A 420 -15.55 -14.97 -8.45
C PRO A 420 -15.24 -15.74 -7.18
N LEU A 421 -16.07 -15.56 -6.14
CA LEU A 421 -16.10 -16.42 -4.95
C LEU A 421 -16.97 -17.66 -5.24
N GLU A 422 -16.49 -18.57 -6.11
CA GLU A 422 -17.24 -19.73 -6.60
C GLU A 422 -17.35 -20.81 -5.51
N LYS A 423 -18.48 -20.86 -4.82
CA LYS A 423 -18.73 -21.73 -3.66
C LYS A 423 -18.63 -23.23 -3.96
N LYS A 424 -18.73 -23.65 -5.22
CA LYS A 424 -18.53 -25.06 -5.61
C LYS A 424 -17.13 -25.56 -5.29
N TYR A 425 -16.15 -24.67 -5.24
CA TYR A 425 -14.76 -25.02 -4.89
C TYR A 425 -14.52 -25.21 -3.40
N ARG A 426 -15.49 -24.86 -2.52
CA ARG A 426 -15.36 -25.07 -1.08
C ARG A 426 -15.03 -26.53 -0.71
N LYS A 427 -15.55 -27.48 -1.45
CA LYS A 427 -15.24 -28.93 -1.27
C LYS A 427 -13.76 -29.26 -1.36
N GLN A 428 -12.96 -28.47 -2.06
CA GLN A 428 -11.51 -28.69 -2.16
C GLN A 428 -10.79 -28.46 -0.82
N LEU A 429 -11.44 -27.77 0.11
CA LEU A 429 -10.92 -27.49 1.44
C LEU A 429 -11.40 -28.49 2.50
N ASP A 430 -12.14 -29.52 2.13
CA ASP A 430 -12.59 -30.54 3.09
C ASP A 430 -11.39 -31.29 3.67
N SER A 431 -11.50 -31.66 4.94
CA SER A 431 -10.52 -32.45 5.70
C SER A 431 -11.19 -33.65 6.33
N ASP A 432 -10.47 -34.76 6.43
CA ASP A 432 -10.95 -35.95 7.13
C ASP A 432 -10.68 -35.92 8.64
N ILE A 433 -9.86 -34.96 9.11
CA ILE A 433 -9.39 -34.89 10.50
C ILE A 433 -9.65 -33.54 11.18
N ALA A 434 -10.13 -32.54 10.44
CA ALA A 434 -10.44 -31.20 10.94
C ALA A 434 -11.68 -30.65 10.24
N ASP A 435 -12.20 -29.51 10.68
CA ASP A 435 -13.36 -28.86 10.04
C ASP A 435 -13.08 -28.39 8.62
N ILE A 436 -11.82 -27.97 8.36
CA ILE A 436 -11.36 -27.47 7.07
C ILE A 436 -9.86 -27.69 6.92
N SER A 437 -9.33 -27.65 5.69
CA SER A 437 -7.88 -27.63 5.42
C SER A 437 -7.43 -26.29 4.85
N ASN A 438 -6.15 -25.95 5.09
CA ASN A 438 -5.61 -24.66 4.61
C ASN A 438 -5.24 -24.63 3.12
N LEU A 439 -5.40 -25.73 2.39
CA LEU A 439 -5.03 -25.82 0.98
C LEU A 439 -6.11 -26.55 0.19
N GLY A 440 -6.51 -25.94 -0.94
CA GLY A 440 -7.38 -26.57 -1.94
C GLY A 440 -6.60 -27.37 -3.00
N GLY A 441 -7.25 -27.69 -4.10
CA GLY A 441 -6.63 -28.35 -5.25
C GLY A 441 -5.66 -27.44 -6.04
N PRO A 442 -5.10 -27.97 -7.14
CA PRO A 442 -4.08 -27.24 -7.92
C PRO A 442 -4.63 -26.07 -8.74
N HIS A 443 -5.92 -25.87 -8.79
CA HIS A 443 -6.57 -24.82 -9.59
C HIS A 443 -7.37 -23.85 -8.71
N ALA A 444 -7.62 -22.64 -9.24
CA ALA A 444 -8.41 -21.58 -8.59
C ALA A 444 -7.85 -21.18 -7.20
N GLY A 445 -6.53 -21.11 -7.05
CA GLY A 445 -5.87 -20.88 -5.77
C GLY A 445 -6.30 -19.60 -5.05
N ALA A 446 -6.52 -18.50 -5.77
CA ALA A 446 -7.04 -17.25 -5.19
C ALA A 446 -8.48 -17.43 -4.66
N THR A 447 -9.36 -18.08 -5.45
CA THR A 447 -10.74 -18.36 -5.03
C THR A 447 -10.81 -19.31 -3.84
N THR A 448 -10.00 -20.39 -3.82
CA THR A 448 -9.99 -21.32 -2.68
C THR A 448 -9.39 -20.69 -1.43
N ALA A 449 -8.41 -19.79 -1.56
CA ALA A 449 -7.90 -19.00 -0.45
C ALA A 449 -8.96 -18.07 0.13
N ALA A 450 -9.69 -17.36 -0.72
CA ALA A 450 -10.80 -16.50 -0.29
C ALA A 450 -11.95 -17.31 0.34
N LEU A 451 -12.29 -18.48 -0.20
CA LEU A 451 -13.28 -19.39 0.40
C LEU A 451 -12.86 -19.91 1.77
N PHE A 452 -11.54 -20.08 1.99
CA PHE A 452 -11.03 -20.39 3.32
C PHE A 452 -11.28 -19.22 4.28
N LEU A 453 -10.95 -17.98 3.87
CA LEU A 453 -11.16 -16.79 4.71
C LEU A 453 -12.65 -16.52 5.01
N ASP A 454 -13.54 -16.75 4.04
CA ASP A 454 -15.01 -16.61 4.19
C ASP A 454 -15.57 -17.47 5.34
N GLU A 455 -14.91 -18.58 5.70
CA GLU A 455 -15.30 -19.42 6.86
C GLU A 455 -15.12 -18.73 8.22
N PHE A 456 -14.35 -17.64 8.28
CA PHE A 456 -13.97 -16.96 9.51
C PHE A 456 -14.55 -15.56 9.65
N VAL A 457 -15.31 -15.08 8.67
CA VAL A 457 -15.95 -13.74 8.71
C VAL A 457 -17.35 -13.71 9.29
N GLY A 458 -17.86 -14.84 9.78
CA GLY A 458 -19.15 -14.91 10.49
C GLY A 458 -20.37 -14.47 9.71
N GLY A 459 -20.30 -14.39 8.38
CA GLY A 459 -21.37 -13.88 7.52
C GLY A 459 -21.47 -12.35 7.47
N ILE A 460 -20.55 -11.63 8.10
CA ILE A 460 -20.44 -10.17 7.99
C ILE A 460 -20.11 -9.80 6.53
N PRO A 461 -20.64 -8.67 5.98
CA PRO A 461 -20.21 -8.14 4.69
C PRO A 461 -18.68 -8.04 4.61
N TRP A 462 -18.08 -8.70 3.62
CA TRP A 462 -16.62 -8.84 3.56
C TRP A 462 -16.09 -8.75 2.14
N ALA A 463 -14.91 -8.11 2.03
CA ALA A 463 -14.08 -8.11 0.83
C ALA A 463 -12.63 -8.46 1.19
N HIS A 464 -12.03 -9.36 0.41
CA HIS A 464 -10.61 -9.73 0.44
C HIS A 464 -9.87 -9.05 -0.70
N VAL A 465 -8.76 -8.39 -0.41
CA VAL A 465 -7.87 -7.77 -1.41
C VAL A 465 -6.54 -8.52 -1.43
N ASP A 466 -6.33 -9.33 -2.47
CA ASP A 466 -5.08 -10.08 -2.67
C ASP A 466 -4.07 -9.23 -3.45
N ILE A 467 -3.07 -8.73 -2.73
CA ILE A 467 -2.04 -7.83 -3.24
C ILE A 467 -0.71 -8.53 -3.55
N ALA A 468 -0.70 -9.85 -3.66
CA ALA A 468 0.53 -10.60 -3.95
C ALA A 468 1.26 -10.14 -5.22
N GLY A 469 0.51 -9.66 -6.22
CA GLY A 469 1.06 -9.08 -7.46
C GLY A 469 1.48 -7.63 -7.32
N THR A 470 0.66 -6.81 -6.66
CA THR A 470 0.79 -5.35 -6.64
C THR A 470 1.69 -4.80 -5.54
N MET A 471 2.08 -5.62 -4.57
CA MET A 471 2.91 -5.22 -3.42
C MET A 471 4.30 -4.69 -3.81
N SER A 472 4.82 -5.05 -4.99
CA SER A 472 6.16 -4.70 -5.44
C SER A 472 6.22 -4.32 -6.91
N SER A 473 7.17 -3.43 -7.25
CA SER A 473 7.54 -3.09 -8.62
C SER A 473 9.01 -3.40 -8.86
N ASP A 474 9.33 -3.96 -10.04
CA ASP A 474 10.71 -4.27 -10.42
C ASP A 474 11.50 -3.02 -10.83
N ALA A 475 10.80 -1.97 -11.24
CA ALA A 475 11.37 -0.71 -11.71
C ALA A 475 10.50 0.47 -11.27
N ASP A 476 11.06 1.66 -11.43
CA ASP A 476 10.27 2.88 -11.32
C ASP A 476 9.26 2.94 -12.48
N ASP A 477 7.98 3.02 -12.15
CA ASP A 477 6.86 3.03 -13.10
C ASP A 477 5.81 4.04 -12.64
N SER A 478 5.64 5.13 -13.41
CA SER A 478 4.74 6.20 -13.02
C SER A 478 5.06 6.71 -11.60
N TRP A 479 4.06 6.81 -10.73
CA TRP A 479 4.21 7.18 -9.33
C TRP A 479 4.76 6.04 -8.45
N ARG A 480 4.78 4.80 -8.96
CA ARG A 480 5.30 3.61 -8.24
C ARG A 480 6.83 3.61 -8.31
N SER A 481 7.49 3.40 -7.19
CA SER A 481 8.96 3.26 -7.13
C SER A 481 9.35 1.79 -7.07
N ALA A 482 10.54 1.46 -7.59
CA ALA A 482 11.11 0.12 -7.47
C ALA A 482 11.16 -0.33 -5.99
N GLY A 483 10.80 -1.57 -5.72
CA GLY A 483 10.62 -2.14 -4.38
C GLY A 483 9.15 -2.15 -3.98
N ALA A 484 8.86 -1.95 -2.69
CA ALA A 484 7.50 -1.93 -2.19
C ALA A 484 6.70 -0.74 -2.74
N THR A 485 5.50 -1.01 -3.23
CA THR A 485 4.63 0.00 -3.84
C THR A 485 3.80 0.80 -2.83
N GLY A 486 3.62 0.26 -1.62
CA GLY A 486 2.69 0.79 -0.61
C GLY A 486 1.22 0.61 -1.01
N TYR A 487 0.95 -0.29 -1.97
CA TYR A 487 -0.40 -0.60 -2.45
C TYR A 487 -1.33 -0.95 -1.29
N GLY A 488 -2.51 -0.38 -1.32
CA GLY A 488 -3.55 -0.62 -0.33
C GLY A 488 -3.66 0.47 0.75
N ALA A 489 -2.60 1.23 1.03
CA ALA A 489 -2.67 2.25 2.09
C ALA A 489 -3.67 3.36 1.75
N ARG A 490 -3.61 3.92 0.54
CA ARG A 490 -4.58 4.91 0.05
C ARG A 490 -5.94 4.28 -0.22
N LEU A 491 -5.96 3.08 -0.79
CA LEU A 491 -7.18 2.32 -1.05
C LEU A 491 -8.01 2.15 0.23
N LEU A 492 -7.41 1.61 1.29
CA LEU A 492 -8.10 1.38 2.56
C LEU A 492 -8.54 2.67 3.24
N ALA A 493 -7.73 3.73 3.19
CA ALA A 493 -8.11 5.05 3.72
C ALA A 493 -9.34 5.61 2.97
N ASN A 494 -9.41 5.44 1.63
CA ASN A 494 -10.55 5.86 0.82
C ASN A 494 -11.78 4.96 1.02
N VAL A 495 -11.60 3.64 1.22
CA VAL A 495 -12.72 2.77 1.63
C VAL A 495 -13.30 3.26 2.94
N ALA A 496 -12.46 3.56 3.94
CA ALA A 496 -12.93 4.05 5.24
C ALA A 496 -13.60 5.43 5.15
N LEU A 497 -13.09 6.33 4.28
CA LEU A 497 -13.66 7.66 4.05
C LEU A 497 -15.07 7.58 3.43
N GLY A 498 -15.28 6.66 2.49
CA GLY A 498 -16.57 6.44 1.82
C GLY A 498 -17.46 5.40 2.49
N PHE A 499 -17.04 4.82 3.63
CA PHE A 499 -17.76 3.73 4.27
C PHE A 499 -19.11 4.16 4.82
N SER A 500 -20.14 3.39 4.47
CA SER A 500 -21.46 3.44 5.07
C SER A 500 -21.93 2.00 5.32
N ALA A 501 -22.41 1.74 6.54
CA ALA A 501 -22.93 0.43 6.95
C ALA A 501 -24.24 0.05 6.25
#